data_73b00130fc8e785b5b5825a8325c3b68
#
_entry.id   73b00130fc8e785b5b5825a8325c3b68
#
_cell.length_a   1.000
_cell.length_b   1.000
_cell.length_c   1.000
_cell.angle_alpha   90.00
_cell.angle_beta   90.00
_cell.angle_gamma   90.00
#
_symmetry.space_group_name_H-M   'P 1'
#
loop_
_entity.id
_entity.type
_entity.pdbx_description
1 polymer ?
#
loop_
_entity_poly.entity_id
_entity_poly.type
_entity_poly.pdbx_seq_one_letter_code
_entity_poly.pdbx_strand_id
1 'polypeptide(L)'
;MRKIERKLNMQKANLLAEKLYLNSKTQINEEVKEMLTFNSLPDCVKSNFEKNITTSVAFIKKDGTVRHIAFRRNLMSYKKSETKKTDKQINYLQNNNLMNVYDTNAFIKNKKENMAAGLDPEKAAEEAAKKSFRNIKLENVMGFLCGGKFYDMRDKNNIIERFGEEIASQLTKSMVAKMQADETSINEELDIK
;
A
#
# COMPACT_ATOMS: atom_id res chain seq x y z
N MET A 1 -40.90 -37.05 26.44
CA MET A 1 -40.98 -36.19 25.24
C MET A 1 -40.43 -34.78 25.45
N ARG A 2 -40.90 -33.98 26.42
CA ARG A 2 -40.46 -32.56 26.60
C ARG A 2 -38.93 -32.31 26.75
N LYS A 3 -38.15 -33.28 27.24
CA LYS A 3 -36.68 -33.13 27.42
C LYS A 3 -35.91 -33.22 26.08
N ILE A 4 -36.40 -34.04 25.17
CA ILE A 4 -35.81 -34.25 23.83
C ILE A 4 -36.09 -33.01 22.93
N GLU A 5 -37.30 -32.47 22.98
CA GLU A 5 -37.66 -31.25 22.23
C GLU A 5 -36.85 -30.05 22.67
N ARG A 6 -36.62 -29.87 24.00
CA ARG A 6 -35.76 -28.76 24.49
C ARG A 6 -34.31 -28.88 23.98
N LYS A 7 -33.76 -30.11 23.94
CA LYS A 7 -32.40 -30.36 23.45
C LYS A 7 -32.28 -30.08 21.95
N LEU A 8 -33.29 -30.47 21.17
CA LEU A 8 -33.36 -30.23 19.73
C LEU A 8 -33.47 -28.70 19.40
N ASN A 9 -34.31 -27.98 20.16
CA ASN A 9 -34.48 -26.54 19.98
C ASN A 9 -33.21 -25.77 20.35
N MET A 10 -32.47 -26.18 21.38
CA MET A 10 -31.19 -25.58 21.76
C MET A 10 -30.11 -25.83 20.70
N GLN A 11 -30.06 -27.02 20.10
CA GLN A 11 -29.14 -27.32 18.99
C GLN A 11 -29.46 -26.50 17.74
N LYS A 12 -30.75 -26.32 17.40
CA LYS A 12 -31.16 -25.45 16.29
C LYS A 12 -30.83 -24.00 16.51
N ALA A 13 -30.99 -23.48 17.75
CA ALA A 13 -30.62 -22.10 18.10
C ALA A 13 -29.13 -21.87 18.00
N ASN A 14 -28.29 -22.80 18.46
CA ASN A 14 -26.84 -22.72 18.35
C ASN A 14 -26.38 -22.75 16.90
N LEU A 15 -26.95 -23.62 16.06
CA LEU A 15 -26.63 -23.70 14.63
C LEU A 15 -27.03 -22.41 13.89
N LEU A 16 -28.14 -21.78 14.27
CA LEU A 16 -28.60 -20.52 13.70
C LEU A 16 -27.65 -19.37 14.11
N ALA A 17 -27.22 -19.31 15.38
CA ALA A 17 -26.28 -18.33 15.89
C ALA A 17 -24.91 -18.44 15.19
N GLU A 18 -24.45 -19.67 14.97
CA GLU A 18 -23.21 -19.95 14.25
C GLU A 18 -23.26 -19.52 12.78
N LYS A 19 -24.39 -19.79 12.10
CA LYS A 19 -24.64 -19.32 10.74
C LYS A 19 -24.70 -17.78 10.63
N LEU A 20 -25.36 -17.11 11.58
CA LEU A 20 -25.43 -15.65 11.63
C LEU A 20 -24.05 -15.04 11.89
N TYR A 21 -23.25 -15.63 12.77
CA TYR A 21 -21.88 -15.20 13.03
C TYR A 21 -20.97 -15.37 11.79
N LEU A 22 -21.06 -16.51 11.10
CA LEU A 22 -20.31 -16.75 9.86
C LEU A 22 -20.74 -15.79 8.75
N ASN A 23 -22.04 -15.55 8.57
CA ASN A 23 -22.56 -14.60 7.58
C ASN A 23 -22.13 -13.16 7.88
N SER A 24 -22.20 -12.73 9.15
CA SER A 24 -21.71 -11.40 9.54
C SER A 24 -20.22 -11.23 9.29
N LYS A 25 -19.42 -12.26 9.58
CA LYS A 25 -17.98 -12.26 9.29
C LYS A 25 -17.66 -12.21 7.79
N THR A 26 -18.46 -12.91 6.97
CA THR A 26 -18.33 -12.92 5.52
C THR A 26 -18.71 -11.56 4.94
N GLN A 27 -19.81 -10.95 5.39
CA GLN A 27 -20.22 -9.61 4.95
C GLN A 27 -19.20 -8.53 5.36
N ILE A 28 -18.70 -8.56 6.60
CA ILE A 28 -17.66 -7.64 7.06
C ILE A 28 -16.38 -7.81 6.22
N ASN A 29 -15.99 -9.03 5.88
CA ASN A 29 -14.82 -9.29 5.04
C ASN A 29 -15.05 -8.84 3.58
N GLU A 30 -16.25 -8.92 3.04
CA GLU A 30 -16.57 -8.43 1.70
C GLU A 30 -16.62 -6.90 1.65
N GLU A 31 -17.24 -6.22 2.61
CA GLU A 31 -17.23 -4.76 2.72
C GLU A 31 -15.80 -4.21 2.94
N VAL A 32 -15.00 -4.85 3.82
CA VAL A 32 -13.59 -4.49 4.03
C VAL A 32 -12.78 -4.73 2.76
N LYS A 33 -13.08 -5.79 2.00
CA LYS A 33 -12.38 -6.09 0.74
C LYS A 33 -12.70 -5.07 -0.36
N GLU A 34 -13.93 -4.57 -0.45
CA GLU A 34 -14.30 -3.46 -1.34
C GLU A 34 -13.63 -2.15 -0.96
N MET A 35 -13.49 -1.87 0.34
CA MET A 35 -12.85 -0.65 0.84
C MET A 35 -11.34 -0.58 0.59
N LEU A 36 -10.68 -1.70 0.38
CA LEU A 36 -9.21 -1.81 0.27
C LEU A 36 -8.69 -1.97 -1.16
N THR A 37 -9.53 -1.80 -2.17
CA THR A 37 -9.11 -1.84 -3.58
C THR A 37 -8.44 -0.53 -4.00
N PHE A 38 -7.71 -0.56 -5.14
CA PHE A 38 -7.15 0.65 -5.75
C PHE A 38 -8.21 1.75 -5.98
N ASN A 39 -9.45 1.37 -6.26
CA ASN A 39 -10.58 2.30 -6.45
C ASN A 39 -10.95 3.08 -5.18
N SER A 40 -10.64 2.55 -4.01
CA SER A 40 -10.91 3.20 -2.72
C SER A 40 -9.81 4.17 -2.26
N LEU A 41 -8.72 4.31 -3.00
CA LEU A 41 -7.67 5.29 -2.72
C LEU A 41 -8.20 6.73 -2.89
N PRO A 42 -7.60 7.72 -2.18
CA PRO A 42 -7.90 9.13 -2.43
C PRO A 42 -7.67 9.50 -3.90
N ASP A 43 -8.56 10.33 -4.46
CA ASP A 43 -8.50 10.68 -5.89
C ASP A 43 -7.19 11.35 -6.30
N CYS A 44 -6.59 12.16 -5.40
CA CYS A 44 -5.27 12.73 -5.61
C CYS A 44 -4.21 11.64 -5.80
N VAL A 45 -4.24 10.57 -4.98
CA VAL A 45 -3.28 9.44 -5.07
C VAL A 45 -3.47 8.68 -6.38
N LYS A 46 -4.72 8.40 -6.77
CA LYS A 46 -5.04 7.77 -8.07
C LYS A 46 -4.52 8.60 -9.23
N SER A 47 -4.85 9.90 -9.25
CA SER A 47 -4.43 10.83 -10.30
C SER A 47 -2.90 10.93 -10.41
N ASN A 48 -2.20 11.06 -9.26
CA ASN A 48 -0.74 11.11 -9.26
C ASN A 48 -0.12 9.79 -9.73
N PHE A 49 -0.70 8.66 -9.33
CA PHE A 49 -0.22 7.34 -9.78
C PHE A 49 -0.37 7.18 -11.30
N GLU A 50 -1.50 7.61 -11.88
CA GLU A 50 -1.73 7.58 -13.33
C GLU A 50 -0.80 8.52 -14.09
N LYS A 51 -0.61 9.74 -13.58
CA LYS A 51 0.26 10.76 -14.18
C LYS A 51 1.75 10.57 -13.85
N ASN A 52 2.10 9.52 -13.12
CA ASN A 52 3.46 9.23 -12.68
C ASN A 52 4.10 10.35 -11.85
N ILE A 53 3.30 11.03 -11.02
CA ILE A 53 3.75 12.10 -10.11
C ILE A 53 4.14 11.47 -8.76
N THR A 54 5.19 12.01 -8.14
CA THR A 54 5.67 11.55 -6.83
C THR A 54 4.56 11.69 -5.78
N THR A 55 4.40 10.65 -4.98
CA THR A 55 3.46 10.58 -3.86
C THR A 55 4.16 9.87 -2.71
N SER A 56 3.95 10.32 -1.47
CA SER A 56 4.53 9.66 -0.30
C SER A 56 3.49 8.79 0.40
N VAL A 57 3.95 7.67 0.96
CA VAL A 57 3.10 6.72 1.70
C VAL A 57 3.79 6.24 2.97
N ALA A 58 3.03 6.17 4.07
CA ALA A 58 3.42 5.50 5.30
C ALA A 58 2.66 4.19 5.44
N PHE A 59 3.34 3.10 5.72
CA PHE A 59 2.75 1.76 5.80
C PHE A 59 3.49 0.87 6.79
N ILE A 60 2.83 -0.20 7.24
CA ILE A 60 3.37 -1.21 8.15
C ILE A 60 3.95 -2.36 7.33
N LYS A 61 5.23 -2.67 7.56
CA LYS A 61 5.91 -3.82 6.95
C LYS A 61 5.47 -5.14 7.57
N LYS A 62 5.90 -6.25 6.96
CA LYS A 62 5.67 -7.62 7.47
C LYS A 62 6.22 -7.84 8.90
N ASP A 63 7.29 -7.14 9.25
CA ASP A 63 7.92 -7.21 10.58
C ASP A 63 7.25 -6.32 11.64
N GLY A 64 6.12 -5.68 11.29
CA GLY A 64 5.37 -4.79 12.17
C GLY A 64 5.94 -3.37 12.28
N THR A 65 7.08 -3.07 11.63
CA THR A 65 7.67 -1.72 11.70
C THR A 65 7.02 -0.77 10.71
N VAL A 66 6.87 0.49 11.10
CA VAL A 66 6.35 1.55 10.24
C VAL A 66 7.46 2.06 9.32
N ARG A 67 7.15 2.19 8.05
CA ARG A 67 8.03 2.76 7.03
C ARG A 67 7.30 3.80 6.21
N HIS A 68 8.00 4.85 5.81
CA HIS A 68 7.51 5.75 4.77
C HIS A 68 8.45 5.70 3.56
N ILE A 69 7.89 5.91 2.37
CA ILE A 69 8.61 6.06 1.11
C ILE A 69 7.93 7.12 0.26
N ALA A 70 8.71 7.84 -0.53
CA ALA A 70 8.19 8.55 -1.68
C ALA A 70 8.27 7.63 -2.90
N PHE A 71 7.21 7.58 -3.72
CA PHE A 71 7.11 6.63 -4.81
C PHE A 71 6.56 7.22 -6.09
N ARG A 72 6.91 6.59 -7.21
CA ARG A 72 6.29 6.76 -8.53
C ARG A 72 5.84 5.41 -9.09
N ARG A 73 4.89 5.43 -10.01
CA ARG A 73 4.48 4.23 -10.76
C ARG A 73 5.59 3.70 -11.64
N ASN A 74 6.38 4.60 -12.26
CA ASN A 74 7.46 4.28 -13.16
C ASN A 74 8.61 5.28 -13.00
N LEU A 75 9.86 4.82 -13.05
CA LEU A 75 11.07 5.64 -12.95
C LEU A 75 11.82 5.78 -14.27
N MET A 76 11.45 4.99 -15.30
CA MET A 76 12.16 4.94 -16.56
C MET A 76 11.20 5.27 -17.70
N SER A 77 11.27 6.53 -18.16
CA SER A 77 10.51 6.99 -19.34
C SER A 77 10.99 6.37 -20.67
N TYR A 78 12.09 5.58 -20.65
CA TYR A 78 12.79 5.12 -21.86
C TYR A 78 12.42 3.72 -22.31
N LYS A 79 11.83 2.86 -21.50
CA LYS A 79 11.51 1.51 -21.98
C LYS A 79 10.16 1.47 -22.67
N LYS A 80 10.22 1.56 -24.00
CA LYS A 80 9.11 1.24 -24.92
C LYS A 80 8.61 -0.22 -24.81
N SER A 81 9.29 -1.09 -24.09
CA SER A 81 8.80 -2.42 -23.73
C SER A 81 8.17 -2.37 -22.33
N GLU A 82 7.00 -1.74 -22.21
CA GLU A 82 6.06 -2.19 -21.20
C GLU A 82 5.80 -3.67 -21.50
N THR A 83 6.47 -4.54 -20.78
CA THR A 83 6.00 -5.91 -20.65
C THR A 83 4.62 -5.77 -20.01
N LYS A 84 3.59 -5.80 -20.87
CA LYS A 84 2.19 -5.78 -20.40
C LYS A 84 2.09 -6.86 -19.36
N LYS A 85 1.72 -6.46 -18.13
CA LYS A 85 1.49 -7.45 -17.07
C LYS A 85 0.50 -8.46 -17.62
N THR A 86 0.81 -9.74 -17.46
CA THR A 86 -0.12 -10.80 -17.86
C THR A 86 -1.37 -10.70 -17.00
N ASP A 87 -2.52 -11.13 -17.51
CA ASP A 87 -3.78 -11.14 -16.75
C ASP A 87 -3.62 -11.85 -15.40
N LYS A 88 -2.79 -12.90 -15.33
CA LYS A 88 -2.43 -13.58 -14.09
C LYS A 88 -1.74 -12.64 -13.06
N GLN A 89 -0.85 -11.76 -13.52
CA GLN A 89 -0.16 -10.81 -12.65
C GLN A 89 -1.11 -9.71 -12.18
N ILE A 90 -1.99 -9.23 -13.05
CA ILE A 90 -3.01 -8.24 -12.71
C ILE A 90 -3.96 -8.82 -11.66
N ASN A 91 -4.50 -10.01 -11.92
CA ASN A 91 -5.39 -10.71 -10.98
C ASN A 91 -4.71 -10.99 -9.63
N TYR A 92 -3.43 -11.38 -9.64
CA TYR A 92 -2.67 -11.58 -8.40
C TYR A 92 -2.58 -10.28 -7.57
N LEU A 93 -2.29 -9.14 -8.21
CA LEU A 93 -2.18 -7.85 -7.54
C LEU A 93 -3.53 -7.40 -6.98
N GLN A 94 -4.59 -7.54 -7.74
CA GLN A 94 -5.95 -7.20 -7.31
C GLN A 94 -6.42 -8.09 -6.16
N ASN A 95 -6.24 -9.40 -6.28
CA ASN A 95 -6.67 -10.35 -5.25
C ASN A 95 -5.90 -10.22 -3.93
N ASN A 96 -4.67 -9.70 -3.96
CA ASN A 96 -3.86 -9.49 -2.76
C ASN A 96 -3.82 -8.03 -2.29
N ASN A 97 -4.61 -7.14 -2.90
CA ASN A 97 -4.63 -5.70 -2.60
C ASN A 97 -3.24 -5.07 -2.60
N LEU A 98 -2.42 -5.42 -3.61
CA LEU A 98 -1.05 -4.96 -3.73
C LEU A 98 -0.94 -3.78 -4.69
N MET A 99 -0.26 -2.73 -4.26
CA MET A 99 0.17 -1.62 -5.09
C MET A 99 1.66 -1.75 -5.43
N ASN A 100 1.97 -1.86 -6.74
CA ASN A 100 3.35 -1.92 -7.23
C ASN A 100 3.88 -0.51 -7.49
N VAL A 101 4.97 -0.17 -6.88
CA VAL A 101 5.58 1.16 -6.94
C VAL A 101 7.11 1.07 -6.99
N TYR A 102 7.74 2.17 -7.36
CA TYR A 102 9.18 2.36 -7.20
C TYR A 102 9.45 3.36 -6.09
N ASP A 103 10.24 2.94 -5.09
CA ASP A 103 10.77 3.78 -4.02
C ASP A 103 11.80 4.75 -4.64
N THR A 104 11.41 6.01 -4.80
CA THR A 104 12.21 7.03 -5.48
C THR A 104 13.47 7.39 -4.72
N ASN A 105 13.43 7.43 -3.39
CA ASN A 105 14.61 7.66 -2.56
C ASN A 105 15.64 6.53 -2.73
N ALA A 106 15.18 5.29 -2.70
CA ALA A 106 16.04 4.14 -2.94
C ALA A 106 16.62 4.14 -4.36
N PHE A 107 15.84 4.56 -5.36
CA PHE A 107 16.31 4.67 -6.74
C PHE A 107 17.42 5.69 -6.88
N ILE A 108 17.22 6.91 -6.38
CA ILE A 108 18.20 7.98 -6.46
C ILE A 108 19.51 7.56 -5.78
N LYS A 109 19.41 7.01 -4.56
CA LYS A 109 20.55 6.50 -3.81
C LYS A 109 21.30 5.41 -4.58
N ASN A 110 20.62 4.35 -5.01
CA ASN A 110 21.22 3.24 -5.73
C ASN A 110 21.83 3.67 -7.07
N LYS A 111 21.20 4.62 -7.79
CA LYS A 111 21.75 5.17 -9.04
C LYS A 111 23.07 5.89 -8.79
N LYS A 112 23.14 6.75 -7.77
CA LYS A 112 24.37 7.45 -7.39
C LYS A 112 25.49 6.47 -7.01
N GLU A 113 25.17 5.44 -6.21
CA GLU A 113 26.13 4.40 -5.83
C GLU A 113 26.63 3.60 -7.03
N ASN A 114 25.77 3.21 -7.94
CA ASN A 114 26.13 2.48 -9.16
C ASN A 114 27.00 3.33 -10.10
N MET A 115 26.71 4.62 -10.25
CA MET A 115 27.56 5.55 -11.02
C MET A 115 28.93 5.73 -10.37
N ALA A 116 29.00 5.85 -9.04
CA ALA A 116 30.26 5.93 -8.31
C ALA A 116 31.10 4.65 -8.44
N ALA A 117 30.45 3.50 -8.65
CA ALA A 117 31.09 2.22 -8.94
C ALA A 117 31.54 2.06 -10.41
N GLY A 118 31.38 3.09 -11.25
CA GLY A 118 31.84 3.11 -12.63
C GLY A 118 30.84 2.58 -13.67
N LEU A 119 29.59 2.36 -13.31
CA LEU A 119 28.56 2.01 -14.29
C LEU A 119 28.20 3.26 -15.12
N ASP A 120 27.93 3.04 -16.41
CA ASP A 120 27.36 4.11 -17.23
C ASP A 120 25.96 4.53 -16.71
N PRO A 121 25.53 5.79 -16.95
CA PRO A 121 24.31 6.33 -16.36
C PRO A 121 23.04 5.51 -16.67
N GLU A 122 22.96 4.89 -17.85
CA GLU A 122 21.79 4.12 -18.27
C GLU A 122 21.71 2.78 -17.51
N LYS A 123 22.81 2.03 -17.47
CA LYS A 123 22.91 0.78 -16.70
C LYS A 123 22.78 1.04 -15.21
N ALA A 124 23.35 2.12 -14.70
CA ALA A 124 23.21 2.54 -13.31
C ALA A 124 21.74 2.77 -12.94
N ALA A 125 20.96 3.41 -13.81
CA ALA A 125 19.54 3.62 -13.64
C ALA A 125 18.74 2.32 -13.73
N GLU A 126 19.06 1.42 -14.68
CA GLU A 126 18.39 0.12 -14.79
C GLU A 126 18.54 -0.74 -13.53
N GLU A 127 19.76 -0.87 -13.03
CA GLU A 127 20.03 -1.65 -11.83
C GLU A 127 19.41 -1.01 -10.57
N ALA A 128 19.45 0.33 -10.49
CA ALA A 128 18.80 1.05 -9.42
C ALA A 128 17.28 0.85 -9.43
N ALA A 129 16.63 0.86 -10.60
CA ALA A 129 15.19 0.62 -10.71
C ALA A 129 14.80 -0.79 -10.23
N LYS A 130 15.57 -1.83 -10.60
CA LYS A 130 15.32 -3.20 -10.14
C LYS A 130 15.36 -3.30 -8.62
N LYS A 131 16.32 -2.64 -7.96
CA LYS A 131 16.49 -2.62 -6.49
C LYS A 131 15.44 -1.76 -5.77
N SER A 132 14.78 -0.85 -6.47
CA SER A 132 13.83 0.12 -5.90
C SER A 132 12.38 -0.31 -5.98
N PHE A 133 12.07 -1.40 -6.67
CA PHE A 133 10.71 -1.92 -6.79
C PHE A 133 10.17 -2.42 -5.46
N ARG A 134 8.91 -2.04 -5.16
CA ARG A 134 8.22 -2.41 -3.92
C ARG A 134 6.78 -2.83 -4.19
N ASN A 135 6.30 -3.78 -3.39
CA ASN A 135 4.90 -4.16 -3.31
C ASN A 135 4.37 -3.67 -1.96
N ILE A 136 3.39 -2.76 -1.99
CA ILE A 136 2.74 -2.23 -0.79
C ILE A 136 1.38 -2.87 -0.68
N LYS A 137 1.10 -3.48 0.47
CA LYS A 137 -0.21 -4.03 0.81
C LYS A 137 -1.10 -2.87 1.23
N LEU A 138 -2.16 -2.58 0.47
CA LEU A 138 -3.00 -1.40 0.69
C LEU A 138 -3.64 -1.38 2.08
N GLU A 139 -4.04 -2.54 2.58
CA GLU A 139 -4.61 -2.67 3.93
C GLU A 139 -3.63 -2.34 5.07
N ASN A 140 -2.32 -2.29 4.80
CA ASN A 140 -1.29 -1.92 5.76
C ASN A 140 -0.88 -0.44 5.65
N VAL A 141 -1.52 0.32 4.77
CA VAL A 141 -1.24 1.75 4.61
C VAL A 141 -1.85 2.53 5.76
N MET A 142 -1.03 3.37 6.40
CA MET A 142 -1.42 4.28 7.47
C MET A 142 -1.83 5.65 6.94
N GLY A 143 -1.26 6.08 5.82
CA GLY A 143 -1.63 7.34 5.17
C GLY A 143 -0.81 7.64 3.92
N PHE A 144 -1.34 8.56 3.12
CA PHE A 144 -0.69 9.11 1.93
C PHE A 144 -0.48 10.61 2.10
N LEU A 145 0.65 11.11 1.60
CA LEU A 145 0.85 12.52 1.34
C LEU A 145 0.81 12.74 -0.17
N CYS A 146 -0.04 13.65 -0.63
CA CYS A 146 -0.28 13.90 -2.05
C CYS A 146 -0.63 15.37 -2.25
N GLY A 147 0.17 16.08 -3.05
CA GLY A 147 -0.05 17.51 -3.30
C GLY A 147 -0.05 18.37 -2.03
N GLY A 148 0.83 18.06 -1.09
CA GLY A 148 0.94 18.77 0.20
C GLY A 148 -0.15 18.44 1.22
N LYS A 149 -1.15 17.61 0.87
CA LYS A 149 -2.22 17.19 1.78
C LYS A 149 -2.00 15.77 2.27
N PHE A 150 -2.12 15.56 3.58
CA PHE A 150 -2.05 14.24 4.19
C PHE A 150 -3.45 13.60 4.26
N TYR A 151 -3.55 12.36 3.81
CA TYR A 151 -4.75 11.53 3.85
C TYR A 151 -4.51 10.39 4.84
N ASP A 152 -5.11 10.48 6.02
CA ASP A 152 -5.06 9.44 7.04
C ASP A 152 -5.91 8.25 6.62
N MET A 153 -5.32 7.05 6.65
CA MET A 153 -5.97 5.81 6.26
C MET A 153 -6.11 4.83 7.43
N ARG A 154 -5.69 5.22 8.67
CA ARG A 154 -5.64 4.31 9.81
C ARG A 154 -7.01 3.74 10.17
N ASP A 155 -8.04 4.60 10.23
CA ASP A 155 -9.41 4.16 10.53
C ASP A 155 -9.96 3.30 9.40
N LYS A 156 -9.81 3.74 8.15
CA LYS A 156 -10.27 3.02 6.96
C LYS A 156 -9.64 1.63 6.82
N ASN A 157 -8.40 1.47 7.25
CA ASN A 157 -7.65 0.22 7.20
C ASN A 157 -7.68 -0.55 8.53
N ASN A 158 -8.47 -0.10 9.51
CA ASN A 158 -8.59 -0.70 10.85
C ASN A 158 -7.21 -0.95 11.50
N ILE A 159 -6.27 0.00 11.34
CA ILE A 159 -4.87 -0.15 11.76
C ILE A 159 -4.76 -0.37 13.27
N ILE A 160 -5.53 0.39 14.07
CA ILE A 160 -5.53 0.26 15.54
C ILE A 160 -6.00 -1.15 15.94
N GLU A 161 -7.07 -1.63 15.37
CA GLU A 161 -7.64 -2.94 15.66
C GLU A 161 -6.70 -4.10 15.28
N ARG A 162 -5.98 -3.95 14.16
CA ARG A 162 -5.12 -5.01 13.60
C ARG A 162 -3.71 -5.02 14.16
N PHE A 163 -3.17 -3.87 14.53
CA PHE A 163 -1.75 -3.71 14.92
C PHE A 163 -1.56 -3.03 16.29
N GLY A 164 -2.63 -2.49 16.90
CA GLY A 164 -2.59 -1.81 18.20
C GLY A 164 -2.26 -0.31 18.09
N GLU A 165 -2.58 0.40 19.18
CA GLU A 165 -2.39 1.86 19.29
C GLU A 165 -0.92 2.28 19.22
N GLU A 166 -0.01 1.47 19.77
CA GLU A 166 1.43 1.75 19.77
C GLU A 166 1.96 1.90 18.35
N ILE A 167 1.62 0.97 17.44
CA ILE A 167 2.02 1.03 16.04
C ILE A 167 1.30 2.16 15.31
N ALA A 168 0.00 2.34 15.55
CA ALA A 168 -0.77 3.43 14.95
C ALA A 168 -0.24 4.82 15.32
N SER A 169 0.27 4.99 16.56
CA SER A 169 0.85 6.26 17.06
C SER A 169 2.21 6.60 16.44
N GLN A 170 2.90 5.64 15.81
CA GLN A 170 4.19 5.89 15.14
C GLN A 170 4.04 6.80 13.92
N LEU A 171 2.84 6.97 13.37
CA LEU A 171 2.55 7.99 12.36
C LEU A 171 2.45 9.36 13.01
N THR A 172 3.59 9.98 13.25
CA THR A 172 3.72 11.27 13.95
C THR A 172 3.66 12.45 12.99
N LYS A 173 3.40 13.65 13.53
CA LYS A 173 3.52 14.91 12.74
C LYS A 173 4.92 15.09 12.15
N SER A 174 5.97 14.66 12.87
CA SER A 174 7.36 14.70 12.39
C SER A 174 7.56 13.77 11.18
N MET A 175 6.96 12.59 11.18
CA MET A 175 7.00 11.69 10.03
C MET A 175 6.30 12.30 8.82
N VAL A 176 5.13 12.89 9.00
CA VAL A 176 4.40 13.57 7.92
C VAL A 176 5.21 14.74 7.35
N ALA A 177 5.84 15.56 8.22
CA ALA A 177 6.73 16.63 7.77
C ALA A 177 7.93 16.11 6.97
N LYS A 178 8.51 14.98 7.39
CA LYS A 178 9.59 14.32 6.64
C LYS A 178 9.11 13.81 5.28
N MET A 179 7.93 13.18 5.20
CA MET A 179 7.34 12.76 3.92
C MET A 179 7.16 13.94 2.97
N GLN A 180 6.78 15.12 3.50
CA GLN A 180 6.62 16.34 2.72
C GLN A 180 7.97 16.89 2.19
N ALA A 181 8.99 16.90 3.02
CA ALA A 181 10.33 17.29 2.61
C ALA A 181 10.91 16.36 1.55
N ASP A 182 10.74 15.05 1.71
CA ASP A 182 11.15 14.03 0.73
C ASP A 182 10.45 14.23 -0.63
N GLU A 183 9.12 14.49 -0.63
CA GLU A 183 8.35 14.71 -1.85
C GLU A 183 8.85 15.94 -2.62
N THR A 184 9.14 17.04 -1.93
CA THR A 184 9.66 18.28 -2.52
C THR A 184 11.05 18.05 -3.12
N SER A 185 11.98 17.51 -2.33
CA SER A 185 13.37 17.24 -2.77
C SER A 185 13.45 16.31 -3.99
N ILE A 186 12.60 15.28 -4.03
CA ILE A 186 12.57 14.32 -5.14
C ILE A 186 12.04 14.97 -6.42
N ASN A 187 11.00 15.79 -6.32
CA ASN A 187 10.48 16.48 -7.48
C ASN A 187 11.54 17.42 -8.08
N GLU A 188 12.26 18.16 -7.25
CA GLU A 188 13.39 18.99 -7.69
C GLU A 188 14.49 18.15 -8.37
N GLU A 189 14.85 16.99 -7.82
CA GLU A 189 15.92 16.14 -8.37
C GLU A 189 15.53 15.39 -9.66
N LEU A 190 14.26 15.00 -9.81
CA LEU A 190 13.78 14.24 -10.97
C LEU A 190 13.28 15.12 -12.13
N ASP A 191 12.86 16.35 -11.85
CA ASP A 191 12.30 17.28 -12.85
C ASP A 191 13.36 18.23 -13.41
N ILE A 192 14.60 18.21 -12.87
CA ILE A 192 15.77 18.87 -13.45
C ILE A 192 16.24 18.05 -14.66
N LYS A 193 15.69 18.36 -15.82
CA LYS A 193 16.19 17.92 -17.13
C LYS A 193 16.28 19.09 -18.07
#